data_d1b41a0b5b2ced664de2d798d10e84ea
#
_entry.id   d1b41a0b5b2ced664de2d798d10e84ea
#
_cell.length_a   1.000
_cell.length_b   1.000
_cell.length_c   1.000
_cell.angle_alpha   90.00
_cell.angle_beta   90.00
_cell.angle_gamma   90.00
#
_symmetry.space_group_name_H-M   'P 1'
#
loop_
_entity.id
_entity.type
_entity.pdbx_description
1 polymer ?
#
loop_
_entity_poly.entity_id
_entity_poly.type
_entity_poly.pdbx_seq_one_letter_code
_entity_poly.pdbx_strand_id
1 'polypeptide(L)'
;MFSESLHLGQLSCDILEGKKKGVDRLKKAICRAARGRIRLTALLLSLSMLLTTLGGCTLQPALLPTDQQFDQVEYRRPDGEAVLELIAQAQKKAQEDFLPFGLIASLRKISSATQEFYGSMAIAQVRNYADVNDSFYSEEMEYLNRWDARIQNAYDQLFEQIEASRFGSMSDRIFGESGVEDLQMSAQASSQEILSLQEQEKELEAQYYYTYAQATVETPEGEVLYADLEPEGQQAYYESFIQRYSAQMGELFMQLVQLRRQMAQALGYESYTRVADLEMLRIGYTREEIRSFREQLKQTLAPVYRSYLEDFYHRAENRTQPGHVYLLEQPAPTPQGNWQQTLEGFEELYTQMDEQMGECFSYLLSHQMIDAAPSASKANVTFSTMLYTLNTPFLFANMDGSEQDVFSISHEFGHCFAMWQQLKAGSHSEGRSMDVCEIHSQAMQLLIFPYYEIFYGDQAQVARRYDVYTMAAGILTAALNDEFQEKIYDDPTVTAEQLDELYYQLAQEYGLVVSSPYVDANTFAKSWFTTNQY
;
A
#
# COMPACT_ATOMS: atom_id res chain seq x y z
N MET A 1 -0.33 -6.84 -19.54
CA MET A 1 -1.11 -5.65 -19.13
C MET A 1 -2.16 -5.97 -18.07
N PHE A 2 -2.55 -7.20 -17.89
CA PHE A 2 -3.47 -7.66 -16.82
C PHE A 2 -2.77 -8.26 -15.60
N SER A 3 -1.44 -8.36 -15.61
CA SER A 3 -0.70 -9.02 -14.52
C SER A 3 -0.58 -8.19 -13.24
N GLU A 4 -0.69 -6.86 -13.31
CA GLU A 4 -0.47 -6.00 -12.13
C GLU A 4 -1.62 -6.00 -11.12
N SER A 5 -2.86 -6.10 -11.55
CA SER A 5 -3.96 -6.36 -10.61
C SER A 5 -3.90 -7.76 -9.97
N LEU A 6 -3.12 -8.68 -10.58
CA LEU A 6 -2.88 -10.03 -10.08
C LEU A 6 -1.68 -10.12 -9.14
N HIS A 7 -0.72 -9.19 -9.19
CA HIS A 7 0.48 -9.24 -8.33
C HIS A 7 0.18 -9.06 -6.83
N LEU A 8 -0.90 -8.40 -6.45
CA LEU A 8 -1.37 -8.45 -5.06
C LEU A 8 -1.96 -9.82 -4.67
N GLY A 9 -2.37 -10.62 -5.64
CA GLY A 9 -2.76 -12.03 -5.45
C GLY A 9 -1.58 -13.00 -5.34
N GLN A 10 -0.45 -12.73 -5.98
CA GLN A 10 0.77 -13.57 -5.90
C GLN A 10 1.42 -13.58 -4.51
N LEU A 11 1.19 -12.55 -3.69
CA LEU A 11 1.59 -12.50 -2.28
C LEU A 11 1.16 -13.71 -1.43
N SER A 12 0.32 -14.59 -1.97
CA SER A 12 -0.20 -15.73 -1.21
C SER A 12 0.34 -17.10 -1.65
N CYS A 13 1.12 -17.20 -2.72
CA CYS A 13 1.34 -18.50 -3.40
C CYS A 13 2.56 -19.29 -2.95
N ASP A 14 3.70 -18.68 -2.68
CA ASP A 14 4.94 -19.40 -2.37
C ASP A 14 5.00 -20.06 -0.98
N ILE A 15 3.94 -19.91 -0.18
CA ILE A 15 3.93 -20.31 1.23
C ILE A 15 3.26 -21.68 1.47
N LEU A 16 2.73 -22.33 0.43
CA LEU A 16 1.79 -23.45 0.62
C LEU A 16 2.41 -24.82 0.90
N GLU A 17 3.70 -25.05 0.75
CA GLU A 17 4.30 -26.36 1.06
C GLU A 17 4.54 -26.65 2.55
N GLY A 18 4.40 -25.69 3.43
CA GLY A 18 4.70 -25.80 4.84
C GLY A 18 3.57 -25.51 5.82
N LYS A 19 2.62 -26.45 6.02
CA LYS A 19 1.67 -26.53 7.15
C LYS A 19 0.49 -25.52 7.14
N LYS A 20 -0.73 -26.02 7.01
CA LYS A 20 -2.04 -25.33 7.15
C LYS A 20 -2.17 -24.33 8.31
N LYS A 21 -1.35 -24.40 9.34
CA LYS A 21 -1.34 -23.45 10.46
C LYS A 21 -0.55 -22.18 10.20
N GLY A 22 0.45 -22.18 9.31
CA GLY A 22 1.25 -21.00 8.97
C GLY A 22 0.50 -20.02 8.07
N VAL A 23 -0.28 -20.53 7.13
CA VAL A 23 -1.02 -19.76 6.12
C VAL A 23 -2.09 -18.86 6.77
N ASP A 24 -2.85 -19.37 7.76
CA ASP A 24 -3.84 -18.55 8.48
C ASP A 24 -3.20 -17.40 9.29
N ARG A 25 -1.96 -17.60 9.75
CA ARG A 25 -1.22 -16.60 10.50
C ARG A 25 -0.72 -15.46 9.61
N LEU A 26 -0.19 -15.80 8.45
CA LEU A 26 0.39 -14.80 7.52
C LEU A 26 -0.68 -13.94 6.84
N LYS A 27 -1.82 -14.52 6.45
CA LYS A 27 -2.96 -13.80 5.87
C LYS A 27 -3.48 -12.71 6.81
N LYS A 28 -3.58 -13.03 8.12
CA LYS A 28 -3.94 -12.03 9.14
C LYS A 28 -2.91 -10.92 9.29
N ALA A 29 -1.62 -11.21 9.07
CA ALA A 29 -0.55 -10.22 9.17
C ALA A 29 -0.52 -9.26 7.97
N ILE A 30 -0.73 -9.74 6.74
CA ILE A 30 -0.69 -8.92 5.52
C ILE A 30 -1.85 -7.92 5.47
N CYS A 31 -3.07 -8.34 5.78
CA CYS A 31 -4.23 -7.43 5.84
C CYS A 31 -4.11 -6.38 6.96
N ARG A 32 -3.43 -6.71 8.08
CA ARG A 32 -3.16 -5.76 9.16
C ARG A 32 -2.04 -4.78 8.81
N ALA A 33 -1.00 -5.22 8.08
CA ALA A 33 0.13 -4.37 7.74
C ALA A 33 -0.26 -3.22 6.79
N ALA A 34 -1.15 -3.46 5.83
CA ALA A 34 -1.64 -2.41 4.94
C ALA A 34 -2.45 -1.34 5.70
N ARG A 35 -3.32 -1.73 6.63
CA ARG A 35 -4.13 -0.80 7.44
C ARG A 35 -3.37 -0.18 8.62
N GLY A 36 -2.41 -0.91 9.20
CA GLY A 36 -1.52 -0.38 10.23
C GLY A 36 -0.68 0.79 9.72
N ARG A 37 -0.29 0.79 8.43
CA ARG A 37 0.49 1.88 7.82
C ARG A 37 -0.25 3.22 7.80
N ILE A 38 -1.55 3.22 7.45
CA ILE A 38 -2.35 4.45 7.38
C ILE A 38 -2.47 5.10 8.77
N ARG A 39 -2.75 4.29 9.79
CA ARG A 39 -2.90 4.77 11.17
C ARG A 39 -1.56 5.11 11.81
N LEU A 40 -0.50 4.38 11.44
CA LEU A 40 0.87 4.62 11.93
C LEU A 40 1.38 6.01 11.53
N THR A 41 1.20 6.40 10.26
CA THR A 41 1.59 7.74 9.79
C THR A 41 0.84 8.84 10.51
N ALA A 42 -0.46 8.69 10.75
CA ALA A 42 -1.26 9.67 11.48
C ALA A 42 -0.80 9.83 12.95
N LEU A 43 -0.53 8.72 13.63
CA LEU A 43 -0.05 8.73 15.01
C LEU A 43 1.33 9.39 15.15
N LEU A 44 2.25 9.04 14.27
CA LEU A 44 3.62 9.58 14.30
C LEU A 44 3.70 11.02 13.82
N LEU A 45 2.84 11.41 12.86
CA LEU A 45 2.68 12.79 12.41
C LEU A 45 2.22 13.69 13.55
N SER A 46 1.19 13.30 14.27
CA SER A 46 0.70 14.07 15.42
C SER A 46 1.73 14.15 16.54
N LEU A 47 2.54 13.09 16.72
CA LEU A 47 3.56 13.06 17.76
C LEU A 47 4.83 13.85 17.40
N SER A 48 5.28 13.85 16.14
CA SER A 48 6.45 14.63 15.71
C SER A 48 6.17 16.13 15.76
N MET A 49 4.94 16.55 15.46
CA MET A 49 4.52 17.96 15.55
C MET A 49 4.43 18.48 16.98
N LEU A 50 4.30 17.62 17.99
CA LEU A 50 4.30 18.03 19.40
C LEU A 50 5.60 18.71 19.84
N LEU A 51 6.70 18.42 19.16
CA LEU A 51 8.02 18.99 19.46
C LEU A 51 8.21 20.38 18.81
N THR A 52 7.47 20.71 17.73
CA THR A 52 7.68 21.93 16.95
C THR A 52 6.97 23.17 17.50
N THR A 53 5.86 23.01 18.20
CA THR A 53 4.96 24.11 18.53
C THR A 53 5.27 24.84 19.82
N LEU A 54 6.16 24.34 20.66
CA LEU A 54 6.53 24.95 21.96
C LEU A 54 7.77 25.85 21.91
N GLY A 55 8.48 25.87 20.77
CA GLY A 55 9.58 26.80 20.53
C GLY A 55 9.24 27.68 19.34
N GLY A 56 9.11 28.98 19.55
CA GLY A 56 8.94 29.90 18.42
C GLY A 56 10.07 29.76 17.42
N CYS A 57 9.75 29.65 16.13
CA CYS A 57 10.64 29.70 14.94
C CYS A 57 12.07 29.16 15.08
N THR A 58 12.30 28.09 15.79
CA THR A 58 13.57 27.37 15.75
C THR A 58 13.41 26.22 14.77
N LEU A 59 14.21 26.24 13.71
CA LEU A 59 14.41 25.06 12.85
C LEU A 59 14.68 23.86 13.78
N GLN A 60 13.90 22.80 13.63
CA GLN A 60 14.19 21.57 14.37
C GLN A 60 15.56 21.05 13.93
N PRO A 61 16.38 20.55 14.85
CA PRO A 61 17.62 19.93 14.45
C PRO A 61 17.31 18.69 13.58
N ALA A 62 18.08 18.52 12.51
CA ALA A 62 17.99 17.33 11.67
C ALA A 62 18.13 16.06 12.53
N LEU A 63 17.32 15.06 12.24
CA LEU A 63 17.47 13.73 12.82
C LEU A 63 18.59 13.03 12.06
N LEU A 64 19.65 12.69 12.78
CA LEU A 64 20.80 12.03 12.16
C LEU A 64 20.53 10.53 12.01
N PRO A 65 20.79 9.97 10.82
CA PRO A 65 20.69 8.54 10.61
C PRO A 65 21.75 7.78 11.41
N THR A 66 21.51 6.49 11.65
CA THR A 66 22.43 5.63 12.39
C THR A 66 23.74 5.39 11.63
N ASP A 67 24.85 5.15 12.37
CA ASP A 67 26.10 4.66 11.79
C ASP A 67 26.17 3.11 11.76
N GLN A 68 25.12 2.41 12.23
CA GLN A 68 25.10 0.93 12.29
C GLN A 68 24.65 0.34 10.95
N GLN A 69 25.23 -0.80 10.59
CA GLN A 69 24.71 -1.65 9.51
C GLN A 69 23.49 -2.43 10.02
N PHE A 70 22.52 -2.71 9.15
CA PHE A 70 21.25 -3.32 9.56
C PHE A 70 21.43 -4.72 10.17
N ASP A 71 22.39 -5.51 9.69
CA ASP A 71 22.71 -6.83 10.24
C ASP A 71 23.23 -6.78 11.69
N GLN A 72 23.79 -5.65 12.12
CA GLN A 72 24.32 -5.41 13.48
C GLN A 72 23.25 -4.86 14.44
N VAL A 73 22.07 -4.51 13.92
CA VAL A 73 20.98 -3.98 14.74
C VAL A 73 20.38 -5.09 15.60
N GLU A 74 20.45 -4.93 16.90
CA GLU A 74 19.83 -5.86 17.84
C GLU A 74 18.33 -5.63 17.91
N TYR A 75 17.54 -6.68 17.65
CA TYR A 75 16.10 -6.63 17.89
C TYR A 75 15.81 -6.76 19.38
N ARG A 76 14.95 -5.90 19.89
CA ARG A 76 14.42 -5.97 21.25
C ARG A 76 12.91 -5.88 21.20
N ARG A 77 12.25 -6.88 21.83
CA ARG A 77 10.79 -6.86 21.95
C ARG A 77 10.36 -5.64 22.75
N PRO A 78 9.55 -4.72 22.20
CA PRO A 78 9.09 -3.55 22.93
C PRO A 78 7.97 -3.92 23.90
N ASP A 79 7.85 -3.14 24.97
CA ASP A 79 6.82 -3.30 26.00
C ASP A 79 5.57 -2.49 25.65
N GLY A 80 4.58 -3.14 25.01
CA GLY A 80 3.31 -2.50 24.64
C GLY A 80 2.45 -2.13 25.87
N GLU A 81 2.58 -2.85 26.99
CA GLU A 81 1.87 -2.52 28.23
C GLU A 81 2.37 -1.19 28.82
N ALA A 82 3.70 -0.98 28.84
CA ALA A 82 4.28 0.28 29.27
C ALA A 82 3.79 1.48 28.42
N VAL A 83 3.58 1.30 27.11
CA VAL A 83 3.01 2.34 26.26
C VAL A 83 1.57 2.67 26.69
N LEU A 84 0.73 1.66 26.91
CA LEU A 84 -0.65 1.86 27.39
C LEU A 84 -0.70 2.54 28.76
N GLU A 85 0.21 2.19 29.68
CA GLU A 85 0.29 2.86 31.00
C GLU A 85 0.62 4.36 30.84
N LEU A 86 1.53 4.72 29.93
CA LEU A 86 1.84 6.13 29.63
C LEU A 86 0.64 6.87 29.07
N ILE A 87 -0.13 6.24 28.17
CA ILE A 87 -1.36 6.79 27.61
C ILE A 87 -2.41 6.99 28.73
N ALA A 88 -2.62 6.00 29.58
CA ALA A 88 -3.55 6.10 30.72
C ALA A 88 -3.17 7.22 31.70
N GLN A 89 -1.88 7.43 31.94
CA GLN A 89 -1.38 8.56 32.74
C GLN A 89 -1.69 9.90 32.07
N ALA A 90 -1.55 10.02 30.74
CA ALA A 90 -1.89 11.23 30.00
C ALA A 90 -3.40 11.50 30.02
N GLN A 91 -4.22 10.47 29.85
CA GLN A 91 -5.69 10.56 29.98
C GLN A 91 -6.10 11.12 31.32
N LYS A 92 -5.52 10.62 32.42
CA LYS A 92 -5.76 11.13 33.76
C LYS A 92 -5.38 12.62 33.90
N LYS A 93 -4.23 13.02 33.35
CA LYS A 93 -3.78 14.41 33.38
C LYS A 93 -4.65 15.33 32.52
N ALA A 94 -5.16 14.86 31.39
CA ALA A 94 -6.10 15.62 30.58
C ALA A 94 -7.38 15.98 31.37
N GLN A 95 -7.80 15.13 32.31
CA GLN A 95 -8.97 15.34 33.14
C GLN A 95 -8.67 16.14 34.44
N GLU A 96 -7.57 15.81 35.14
CA GLU A 96 -7.29 16.29 36.49
C GLU A 96 -6.42 17.54 36.54
N ASP A 97 -5.44 17.69 35.61
CA ASP A 97 -4.49 18.79 35.64
C ASP A 97 -5.15 20.14 35.37
N PHE A 98 -4.74 21.15 36.11
CA PHE A 98 -5.19 22.53 35.86
C PHE A 98 -4.36 23.25 34.78
N LEU A 99 -3.08 22.91 34.67
CA LEU A 99 -2.12 23.47 33.70
C LEU A 99 -1.64 22.39 32.74
N PRO A 100 -1.34 22.71 31.48
CA PRO A 100 -1.04 21.73 30.45
C PRO A 100 0.35 21.08 30.57
N PHE A 101 1.22 21.56 31.46
CA PHE A 101 2.62 21.12 31.52
C PHE A 101 2.78 19.62 31.84
N GLY A 102 1.93 19.08 32.73
CA GLY A 102 1.92 17.66 33.06
C GLY A 102 1.48 16.80 31.90
N LEU A 103 0.42 17.21 31.20
CA LEU A 103 -0.07 16.55 30.01
C LEU A 103 0.99 16.55 28.89
N ILE A 104 1.56 17.72 28.57
CA ILE A 104 2.61 17.86 27.53
C ILE A 104 3.82 16.98 27.84
N ALA A 105 4.26 16.92 29.11
CA ALA A 105 5.36 16.05 29.52
C ALA A 105 5.01 14.57 29.34
N SER A 106 3.74 14.15 29.54
CA SER A 106 3.31 12.78 29.31
C SER A 106 3.22 12.45 27.81
N LEU A 107 2.72 13.37 26.99
CA LEU A 107 2.67 13.19 25.54
C LEU A 107 4.08 13.01 24.94
N ARG A 108 5.09 13.75 25.42
CA ARG A 108 6.49 13.54 25.01
C ARG A 108 7.00 12.15 25.36
N LYS A 109 6.63 11.60 26.53
CA LYS A 109 7.01 10.22 26.90
C LYS A 109 6.32 9.19 26.03
N ILE A 110 5.04 9.41 25.71
CA ILE A 110 4.29 8.56 24.79
C ILE A 110 4.98 8.58 23.41
N SER A 111 5.34 9.77 22.90
CA SER A 111 6.06 9.92 21.63
C SER A 111 7.34 9.08 21.59
N SER A 112 8.17 9.16 22.62
CA SER A 112 9.40 8.38 22.68
C SER A 112 9.14 6.87 22.76
N ALA A 113 8.16 6.45 23.58
CA ALA A 113 7.83 5.04 23.72
C ALA A 113 7.20 4.42 22.48
N THR A 114 6.36 5.19 21.77
CA THR A 114 5.77 4.75 20.50
C THR A 114 6.80 4.69 19.37
N GLN A 115 7.76 5.62 19.31
CA GLN A 115 8.88 5.54 18.38
C GLN A 115 9.73 4.27 18.61
N GLU A 116 9.98 3.90 19.87
CA GLU A 116 10.68 2.66 20.22
C GLU A 116 9.84 1.43 19.82
N PHE A 117 8.53 1.44 20.11
CA PHE A 117 7.63 0.34 19.77
C PHE A 117 7.57 0.12 18.25
N TYR A 118 7.30 1.17 17.48
CA TYR A 118 7.17 1.07 16.03
C TYR A 118 8.50 0.87 15.31
N GLY A 119 9.59 1.40 15.86
CA GLY A 119 10.93 1.10 15.35
C GLY A 119 11.29 -0.38 15.50
N SER A 120 10.98 -0.98 16.66
CA SER A 120 11.14 -2.42 16.84
C SER A 120 10.22 -3.24 15.96
N MET A 121 8.97 -2.78 15.76
CA MET A 121 8.01 -3.43 14.87
C MET A 121 8.50 -3.41 13.40
N ALA A 122 9.05 -2.29 12.92
CA ALA A 122 9.60 -2.20 11.58
C ALA A 122 10.80 -3.15 11.38
N ILE A 123 11.70 -3.25 12.36
CA ILE A 123 12.82 -4.21 12.33
C ILE A 123 12.30 -5.65 12.28
N ALA A 124 11.31 -6.00 13.12
CA ALA A 124 10.72 -7.33 13.13
C ALA A 124 10.03 -7.65 11.80
N GLN A 125 9.33 -6.69 11.21
CA GLN A 125 8.66 -6.83 9.91
C GLN A 125 9.66 -7.11 8.79
N VAL A 126 10.73 -6.31 8.70
CA VAL A 126 11.80 -6.52 7.71
C VAL A 126 12.39 -7.92 7.82
N ARG A 127 12.73 -8.35 9.04
CA ARG A 127 13.32 -9.68 9.26
C ARG A 127 12.35 -10.83 9.03
N ASN A 128 11.07 -10.65 9.37
CA ASN A 128 10.03 -11.64 9.06
C ASN A 128 9.82 -11.80 7.56
N TYR A 129 9.96 -10.72 6.79
CA TYR A 129 9.86 -10.79 5.33
C TYR A 129 11.15 -11.27 4.66
N ALA A 130 12.31 -11.06 5.30
CA ALA A 130 13.58 -11.59 4.82
C ALA A 130 13.66 -13.13 4.94
N ASP A 131 12.96 -13.73 5.92
CA ASP A 131 12.79 -15.19 6.00
C ASP A 131 11.40 -15.53 6.55
N VAL A 132 10.46 -15.85 5.66
CA VAL A 132 9.07 -16.20 6.02
C VAL A 132 8.98 -17.55 6.78
N ASN A 133 10.05 -18.32 6.84
CA ASN A 133 10.14 -19.57 7.58
C ASN A 133 10.66 -19.35 9.01
N ASP A 134 11.14 -18.17 9.35
CA ASP A 134 11.57 -17.83 10.71
C ASP A 134 10.37 -17.68 11.64
N SER A 135 10.14 -18.71 12.45
CA SER A 135 9.02 -18.73 13.39
C SER A 135 9.14 -17.68 14.50
N PHE A 136 10.37 -17.26 14.86
CA PHE A 136 10.57 -16.22 15.87
C PHE A 136 9.97 -14.89 15.43
N TYR A 137 10.34 -14.38 14.25
CA TYR A 137 9.79 -13.11 13.77
C TYR A 137 8.31 -13.19 13.39
N SER A 138 7.82 -14.35 12.98
CA SER A 138 6.37 -14.56 12.79
C SER A 138 5.60 -14.43 14.10
N GLU A 139 6.11 -15.00 15.21
CA GLU A 139 5.51 -14.88 16.54
C GLU A 139 5.64 -13.45 17.11
N GLU A 140 6.77 -12.76 16.84
CA GLU A 140 6.95 -11.36 17.19
C GLU A 140 5.94 -10.46 16.48
N MET A 141 5.72 -10.65 15.19
CA MET A 141 4.71 -9.89 14.45
C MET A 141 3.28 -10.13 14.96
N GLU A 142 2.93 -11.35 15.39
CA GLU A 142 1.65 -11.61 16.05
C GLU A 142 1.52 -10.85 17.39
N TYR A 143 2.60 -10.83 18.16
CA TYR A 143 2.66 -10.08 19.42
C TYR A 143 2.50 -8.57 19.17
N LEU A 144 3.30 -8.02 18.27
CA LEU A 144 3.34 -6.59 17.96
C LEU A 144 2.01 -6.08 17.39
N ASN A 145 1.40 -6.84 16.47
CA ASN A 145 0.11 -6.48 15.89
C ASN A 145 -1.03 -6.44 16.93
N ARG A 146 -0.97 -7.30 17.97
CA ARG A 146 -1.96 -7.25 19.05
C ARG A 146 -1.82 -6.00 19.91
N TRP A 147 -0.57 -5.58 20.18
CA TRP A 147 -0.32 -4.36 20.92
C TRP A 147 -0.59 -3.11 20.11
N ASP A 148 -0.25 -3.11 18.82
CA ASP A 148 -0.53 -2.01 17.90
C ASP A 148 -2.02 -1.62 17.93
N ALA A 149 -2.92 -2.58 17.73
CA ALA A 149 -4.36 -2.32 17.77
C ALA A 149 -4.83 -1.72 19.11
N ARG A 150 -4.25 -2.15 20.24
CA ARG A 150 -4.57 -1.62 21.58
C ARG A 150 -4.02 -0.22 21.79
N ILE A 151 -2.80 0.03 21.35
CA ILE A 151 -2.13 1.33 21.45
C ILE A 151 -2.88 2.37 20.63
N GLN A 152 -3.26 2.03 19.39
CA GLN A 152 -4.05 2.90 18.52
C GLN A 152 -5.37 3.30 19.18
N ASN A 153 -6.15 2.32 19.64
CA ASN A 153 -7.43 2.60 20.29
C ASN A 153 -7.25 3.49 21.55
N ALA A 154 -6.25 3.19 22.38
CA ALA A 154 -5.99 3.99 23.58
C ALA A 154 -5.57 5.43 23.24
N TYR A 155 -4.86 5.61 22.13
CA TYR A 155 -4.44 6.92 21.67
C TYR A 155 -5.60 7.74 21.08
N ASP A 156 -6.49 7.12 20.32
CA ASP A 156 -7.72 7.76 19.82
C ASP A 156 -8.57 8.25 21.00
N GLN A 157 -8.75 7.41 22.02
CA GLN A 157 -9.46 7.78 23.25
C GLN A 157 -8.77 8.92 24.02
N LEU A 158 -7.44 8.94 24.05
CA LEU A 158 -6.68 10.04 24.66
C LEU A 158 -6.93 11.34 23.92
N PHE A 159 -6.92 11.32 22.59
CA PHE A 159 -7.21 12.50 21.78
C PHE A 159 -8.63 13.03 22.04
N GLU A 160 -9.64 12.17 22.00
CA GLU A 160 -11.03 12.55 22.31
C GLU A 160 -11.15 13.17 23.72
N GLN A 161 -10.47 12.59 24.71
CA GLN A 161 -10.47 13.13 26.06
C GLN A 161 -9.77 14.49 26.17
N ILE A 162 -8.69 14.73 25.41
CA ILE A 162 -8.02 16.04 25.35
C ILE A 162 -8.96 17.07 24.72
N GLU A 163 -9.60 16.73 23.60
CA GLU A 163 -10.58 17.59 22.92
C GLU A 163 -11.75 17.97 23.84
N ALA A 164 -12.29 17.01 24.58
CA ALA A 164 -13.38 17.23 25.52
C ALA A 164 -12.94 17.94 26.82
N SER A 165 -11.65 18.07 27.07
CA SER A 165 -11.09 18.69 28.28
C SER A 165 -10.95 20.21 28.16
N ARG A 166 -10.49 20.86 29.22
CA ARG A 166 -10.09 22.27 29.22
C ARG A 166 -8.92 22.59 28.28
N PHE A 167 -8.23 21.56 27.80
CA PHE A 167 -7.09 21.68 26.89
C PHE A 167 -7.50 21.56 25.41
N GLY A 168 -8.76 21.26 25.10
CA GLY A 168 -9.26 21.12 23.73
C GLY A 168 -8.96 22.36 22.86
N SER A 169 -9.11 23.58 23.41
CA SER A 169 -8.73 24.82 22.70
C SER A 169 -7.22 24.97 22.44
N MET A 170 -6.41 24.04 22.89
CA MET A 170 -4.95 23.99 22.67
C MET A 170 -4.54 22.81 21.79
N SER A 171 -5.47 22.03 21.28
CA SER A 171 -5.19 20.81 20.47
C SER A 171 -4.29 21.14 19.30
N ASP A 172 -4.57 22.22 18.55
CA ASP A 172 -3.73 22.66 17.43
C ASP A 172 -2.29 23.00 17.87
N ARG A 173 -2.12 23.47 19.10
CA ARG A 173 -0.78 23.73 19.66
C ARG A 173 -0.10 22.45 20.14
N ILE A 174 -0.87 21.47 20.55
CA ILE A 174 -0.39 20.19 21.10
C ILE A 174 -0.04 19.23 19.96
N PHE A 175 -0.90 19.11 18.98
CA PHE A 175 -0.79 18.14 17.90
C PHE A 175 -0.42 18.78 16.53
N GLY A 176 -0.49 20.12 16.41
CA GLY A 176 -0.46 20.82 15.13
C GLY A 176 -1.84 20.80 14.44
N GLU A 177 -2.15 21.82 13.63
CA GLU A 177 -3.43 21.86 12.89
C GLU A 177 -3.66 20.59 12.09
N SER A 178 -2.65 20.16 11.36
CA SER A 178 -2.72 18.95 10.55
C SER A 178 -2.84 17.65 11.37
N GLY A 179 -2.15 17.56 12.51
CA GLY A 179 -2.25 16.41 13.40
C GLY A 179 -3.62 16.29 14.06
N VAL A 180 -4.26 17.41 14.38
CA VAL A 180 -5.66 17.42 14.88
C VAL A 180 -6.61 16.92 13.81
N GLU A 181 -6.46 17.38 12.56
CA GLU A 181 -7.29 16.93 11.45
C GLU A 181 -7.15 15.43 11.20
N ASP A 182 -5.93 14.90 11.19
CA ASP A 182 -5.66 13.47 11.03
C ASP A 182 -6.31 12.63 12.15
N LEU A 183 -6.16 13.07 13.40
CA LEU A 183 -6.73 12.38 14.56
C LEU A 183 -8.27 12.45 14.58
N GLN A 184 -8.85 13.58 14.17
CA GLN A 184 -10.30 13.72 14.04
C GLN A 184 -10.85 12.78 12.96
N MET A 185 -10.15 12.65 11.82
CA MET A 185 -10.53 11.72 10.75
C MET A 185 -10.42 10.27 11.22
N SER A 186 -9.32 9.90 11.88
CA SER A 186 -9.15 8.56 12.46
C SER A 186 -10.25 8.21 13.48
N ALA A 187 -10.56 9.13 14.38
CA ALA A 187 -11.62 8.96 15.38
C ALA A 187 -13.03 8.84 14.73
N GLN A 188 -13.27 9.56 13.63
CA GLN A 188 -14.52 9.44 12.87
C GLN A 188 -14.64 8.12 12.10
N ALA A 189 -13.52 7.54 11.68
CA ALA A 189 -13.51 6.24 10.99
C ALA A 189 -13.56 5.04 11.94
N SER A 190 -13.40 5.24 13.26
CA SER A 190 -13.34 4.18 14.26
C SER A 190 -14.27 4.51 15.43
N SER A 191 -15.12 3.56 15.81
CA SER A 191 -15.93 3.67 17.03
C SER A 191 -16.17 2.29 17.65
N GLN A 192 -16.54 2.27 18.92
CA GLN A 192 -16.94 1.03 19.62
C GLN A 192 -18.13 0.34 18.94
N GLU A 193 -18.98 1.11 18.26
CA GLU A 193 -20.20 0.64 17.61
C GLU A 193 -19.92 -0.23 16.38
N ILE A 194 -18.77 -0.02 15.70
CA ILE A 194 -18.40 -0.76 14.50
C ILE A 194 -17.36 -1.87 14.74
N LEU A 195 -16.83 -2.04 15.96
CA LEU A 195 -15.80 -3.05 16.23
C LEU A 195 -16.20 -4.46 15.81
N SER A 196 -17.46 -4.87 16.09
CA SER A 196 -17.94 -6.19 15.70
C SER A 196 -18.12 -6.32 14.18
N LEU A 197 -18.43 -5.23 13.48
CA LEU A 197 -18.50 -5.20 12.01
C LEU A 197 -17.11 -5.28 11.41
N GLN A 198 -16.11 -4.59 11.98
CA GLN A 198 -14.72 -4.68 11.57
C GLN A 198 -14.12 -6.08 11.78
N GLU A 199 -14.53 -6.80 12.83
CA GLU A 199 -14.15 -8.21 13.01
C GLU A 199 -14.75 -9.11 11.93
N GLN A 200 -16.03 -8.93 11.58
CA GLN A 200 -16.66 -9.65 10.48
C GLN A 200 -16.06 -9.31 9.13
N GLU A 201 -15.70 -8.05 8.89
CA GLU A 201 -15.00 -7.63 7.69
C GLU A 201 -13.67 -8.39 7.49
N LYS A 202 -12.87 -8.50 8.56
CA LYS A 202 -11.62 -9.26 8.52
C LYS A 202 -11.83 -10.73 8.22
N GLU A 203 -12.92 -11.30 8.73
CA GLU A 203 -13.27 -12.69 8.45
C GLU A 203 -13.68 -12.90 6.99
N LEU A 204 -14.50 -12.01 6.43
CA LEU A 204 -14.90 -12.04 5.02
C LEU A 204 -13.70 -11.81 4.09
N GLU A 205 -12.81 -10.87 4.41
CA GLU A 205 -11.57 -10.65 3.66
C GLU A 205 -10.69 -11.91 3.68
N ALA A 206 -10.55 -12.55 4.83
CA ALA A 206 -9.80 -13.79 4.93
C ALA A 206 -10.41 -14.91 4.08
N GLN A 207 -11.74 -15.02 4.04
CA GLN A 207 -12.44 -15.99 3.19
C GLN A 207 -12.25 -15.66 1.70
N TYR A 208 -12.32 -14.39 1.31
CA TYR A 208 -12.09 -13.93 -0.05
C TYR A 208 -10.69 -14.32 -0.54
N TYR A 209 -9.66 -13.96 0.22
CA TYR A 209 -8.27 -14.32 -0.11
C TYR A 209 -8.02 -15.84 -0.09
N TYR A 210 -8.64 -16.57 0.84
CA TYR A 210 -8.55 -18.01 0.87
C TYR A 210 -9.15 -18.65 -0.37
N THR A 211 -10.33 -18.19 -0.80
CA THR A 211 -11.01 -18.68 -2.00
C THR A 211 -10.13 -18.44 -3.24
N TYR A 212 -9.55 -17.25 -3.36
CA TYR A 212 -8.64 -16.94 -4.46
C TYR A 212 -7.40 -17.85 -4.45
N ALA A 213 -6.75 -18.01 -3.31
CA ALA A 213 -5.53 -18.80 -3.18
C ALA A 213 -5.75 -20.32 -3.39
N GLN A 214 -6.96 -20.81 -3.21
CA GLN A 214 -7.32 -22.22 -3.45
C GLN A 214 -8.00 -22.44 -4.80
N ALA A 215 -8.10 -21.37 -5.61
CA ALA A 215 -8.70 -21.48 -6.93
C ALA A 215 -7.86 -22.39 -7.84
N THR A 216 -8.51 -23.33 -8.53
CA THR A 216 -7.88 -24.27 -9.45
C THR A 216 -8.38 -24.06 -10.87
N VAL A 217 -7.55 -24.40 -11.84
CA VAL A 217 -7.91 -24.48 -13.26
C VAL A 217 -7.48 -25.82 -13.84
N GLU A 218 -8.20 -26.29 -14.86
CA GLU A 218 -7.84 -27.50 -15.58
C GLU A 218 -6.81 -27.17 -16.66
N THR A 219 -5.68 -27.87 -16.61
CA THR A 219 -4.62 -27.84 -17.62
C THR A 219 -4.50 -29.20 -18.31
N PRO A 220 -3.78 -29.34 -19.43
CA PRO A 220 -3.51 -30.63 -20.05
C PRO A 220 -2.84 -31.66 -19.13
N GLU A 221 -2.12 -31.19 -18.09
CA GLU A 221 -1.44 -32.01 -17.09
C GLU A 221 -2.34 -32.36 -15.89
N GLY A 222 -3.54 -31.80 -15.81
CA GLY A 222 -4.50 -31.99 -14.74
C GLY A 222 -4.93 -30.70 -14.06
N GLU A 223 -5.64 -30.81 -12.94
CA GLU A 223 -6.08 -29.68 -12.14
C GLU A 223 -4.91 -29.13 -11.31
N VAL A 224 -4.63 -27.84 -11.47
CA VAL A 224 -3.55 -27.12 -10.77
C VAL A 224 -4.10 -25.89 -10.06
N LEU A 225 -3.42 -25.44 -9.01
CA LEU A 225 -3.76 -24.15 -8.40
C LEU A 225 -3.45 -23.02 -9.40
N TYR A 226 -4.44 -22.16 -9.61
CA TYR A 226 -4.28 -21.02 -10.51
C TYR A 226 -3.12 -20.10 -10.07
N ALA A 227 -2.98 -19.94 -8.78
CA ALA A 227 -1.94 -19.16 -8.16
C ALA A 227 -0.52 -19.76 -8.30
N ASP A 228 -0.38 -21.05 -8.54
CA ASP A 228 0.92 -21.73 -8.75
C ASP A 228 1.38 -21.67 -10.22
N LEU A 229 0.54 -21.13 -11.11
CA LEU A 229 0.91 -20.95 -12.51
C LEU A 229 1.86 -19.76 -12.66
N GLU A 230 2.87 -19.92 -13.53
CA GLU A 230 3.67 -18.79 -13.99
C GLU A 230 2.79 -17.72 -14.67
N PRO A 231 3.22 -16.46 -14.77
CA PRO A 231 2.40 -15.36 -15.30
C PRO A 231 1.75 -15.65 -16.65
N GLU A 232 2.47 -16.28 -17.57
CA GLU A 232 1.95 -16.67 -18.88
C GLU A 232 0.85 -17.74 -18.76
N GLY A 233 1.00 -18.66 -17.81
CA GLY A 233 -0.01 -19.68 -17.50
C GLY A 233 -1.25 -19.06 -16.89
N GLN A 234 -1.09 -18.14 -15.93
CA GLN A 234 -2.21 -17.43 -15.33
C GLN A 234 -3.00 -16.66 -16.39
N GLN A 235 -2.33 -15.97 -17.29
CA GLN A 235 -2.99 -15.28 -18.38
C GLN A 235 -3.69 -16.22 -19.35
N ALA A 236 -3.10 -17.36 -19.68
CA ALA A 236 -3.71 -18.35 -20.56
C ALA A 236 -4.99 -18.99 -19.96
N TYR A 237 -5.05 -19.15 -18.65
CA TYR A 237 -6.18 -19.77 -17.95
C TYR A 237 -7.10 -18.76 -17.25
N TYR A 238 -6.88 -17.44 -17.43
CA TYR A 238 -7.64 -16.38 -16.79
C TYR A 238 -9.15 -16.49 -17.06
N GLU A 239 -9.54 -16.74 -18.30
CA GLU A 239 -10.95 -16.90 -18.67
C GLU A 239 -11.60 -18.07 -17.90
N SER A 240 -10.91 -19.20 -17.82
CA SER A 240 -11.39 -20.39 -17.08
C SER A 240 -11.53 -20.10 -15.59
N PHE A 241 -10.57 -19.37 -15.03
CA PHE A 241 -10.62 -18.91 -13.64
C PHE A 241 -11.84 -18.00 -13.39
N ILE A 242 -12.04 -16.97 -14.21
CA ILE A 242 -13.18 -16.06 -14.09
C ILE A 242 -14.50 -16.81 -14.22
N GLN A 243 -14.65 -17.68 -15.22
CA GLN A 243 -15.88 -18.45 -15.42
C GLN A 243 -16.21 -19.36 -14.23
N ARG A 244 -15.20 -19.93 -13.58
CA ARG A 244 -15.39 -20.87 -12.47
C ARG A 244 -15.68 -20.18 -11.14
N TYR A 245 -15.03 -19.04 -10.87
CA TYR A 245 -15.03 -18.43 -9.52
C TYR A 245 -15.79 -17.12 -9.41
N SER A 246 -16.18 -16.46 -10.50
CA SER A 246 -16.82 -15.13 -10.45
C SER A 246 -18.08 -15.10 -9.57
N ALA A 247 -18.91 -16.14 -9.62
CA ALA A 247 -20.13 -16.20 -8.81
C ALA A 247 -19.83 -16.25 -7.29
N GLN A 248 -18.92 -17.13 -6.88
CA GLN A 248 -18.53 -17.28 -5.47
C GLN A 248 -17.81 -16.05 -4.94
N MET A 249 -16.85 -15.55 -5.70
CA MET A 249 -16.09 -14.36 -5.34
C MET A 249 -16.98 -13.12 -5.32
N GLY A 250 -17.90 -13.01 -6.28
CA GLY A 250 -18.88 -11.94 -6.33
C GLY A 250 -19.83 -11.93 -5.14
N GLU A 251 -20.23 -13.09 -4.64
CA GLU A 251 -21.03 -13.20 -3.42
C GLU A 251 -20.27 -12.68 -2.19
N LEU A 252 -19.00 -13.06 -2.02
CA LEU A 252 -18.15 -12.56 -0.93
C LEU A 252 -17.93 -11.05 -1.04
N PHE A 253 -17.69 -10.55 -2.26
CA PHE A 253 -17.56 -9.12 -2.52
C PHE A 253 -18.83 -8.35 -2.08
N MET A 254 -20.00 -8.83 -2.46
CA MET A 254 -21.27 -8.18 -2.07
C MET A 254 -21.53 -8.26 -0.57
N GLN A 255 -21.09 -9.32 0.12
CA GLN A 255 -21.16 -9.38 1.58
C GLN A 255 -20.27 -8.31 2.22
N LEU A 256 -19.06 -8.09 1.71
CA LEU A 256 -18.19 -6.99 2.14
C LEU A 256 -18.83 -5.62 1.90
N VAL A 257 -19.41 -5.40 0.73
CA VAL A 257 -20.13 -4.15 0.40
C VAL A 257 -21.27 -3.89 1.40
N GLN A 258 -22.06 -4.92 1.69
CA GLN A 258 -23.17 -4.82 2.63
C GLN A 258 -22.70 -4.48 4.06
N LEU A 259 -21.64 -5.15 4.51
CA LEU A 259 -21.07 -4.95 5.83
C LEU A 259 -20.51 -3.52 5.97
N ARG A 260 -19.81 -3.03 4.97
CA ARG A 260 -19.23 -1.68 4.93
C ARG A 260 -20.31 -0.59 4.90
N ARG A 261 -21.43 -0.84 4.21
CA ARG A 261 -22.60 0.05 4.29
C ARG A 261 -23.18 0.11 5.71
N GLN A 262 -23.23 -1.02 6.43
CA GLN A 262 -23.68 -1.03 7.83
C GLN A 262 -22.71 -0.24 8.71
N MET A 263 -21.40 -0.34 8.49
CA MET A 263 -20.39 0.47 9.20
C MET A 263 -20.60 1.96 8.95
N ALA A 264 -20.79 2.37 7.70
CA ALA A 264 -21.09 3.76 7.36
C ALA A 264 -22.36 4.27 8.08
N GLN A 265 -23.42 3.49 8.07
CA GLN A 265 -24.67 3.84 8.74
C GLN A 265 -24.50 3.96 10.25
N ALA A 266 -23.75 3.04 10.88
CA ALA A 266 -23.46 3.10 12.33
C ALA A 266 -22.65 4.34 12.70
N LEU A 267 -21.75 4.78 11.81
CA LEU A 267 -20.97 6.02 11.96
C LEU A 267 -21.75 7.29 11.55
N GLY A 268 -23.00 7.15 11.05
CA GLY A 268 -23.86 8.28 10.65
C GLY A 268 -23.58 8.83 9.26
N TYR A 269 -22.88 8.08 8.39
CA TYR A 269 -22.60 8.47 7.01
C TYR A 269 -23.60 7.84 6.02
N GLU A 270 -23.86 8.56 4.93
CA GLU A 270 -24.75 8.10 3.86
C GLU A 270 -24.11 7.01 3.00
N SER A 271 -22.78 7.05 2.82
CA SER A 271 -22.00 6.13 1.99
C SER A 271 -20.71 5.71 2.68
N TYR A 272 -20.29 4.47 2.47
CA TYR A 272 -18.99 3.98 2.94
C TYR A 272 -17.80 4.71 2.26
N THR A 273 -18.00 5.27 1.09
CA THR A 273 -17.00 6.10 0.41
C THR A 273 -16.46 7.20 1.34
N ARG A 274 -17.32 7.79 2.19
CA ARG A 274 -16.87 8.78 3.17
C ARG A 274 -15.99 8.16 4.26
N VAL A 275 -16.31 6.97 4.73
CA VAL A 275 -15.48 6.25 5.72
C VAL A 275 -14.12 5.92 5.12
N ALA A 276 -14.12 5.42 3.88
CA ALA A 276 -12.88 5.13 3.14
C ALA A 276 -12.00 6.39 2.97
N ASP A 277 -12.57 7.54 2.63
CA ASP A 277 -11.82 8.81 2.55
C ASP A 277 -11.18 9.20 3.89
N LEU A 278 -11.88 8.96 5.00
CA LEU A 278 -11.33 9.19 6.34
C LEU A 278 -10.20 8.21 6.66
N GLU A 279 -10.38 6.94 6.37
CA GLU A 279 -9.36 5.90 6.60
C GLU A 279 -8.10 6.13 5.75
N MET A 280 -8.26 6.66 4.53
CA MET A 280 -7.16 6.99 3.62
C MET A 280 -6.53 8.37 3.90
N LEU A 281 -7.02 9.09 4.90
CA LEU A 281 -6.57 10.45 5.24
C LEU A 281 -6.60 11.39 4.02
N ARG A 282 -7.69 11.37 3.27
CA ARG A 282 -7.91 12.26 2.12
C ARG A 282 -8.26 13.66 2.59
N ILE A 283 -7.22 14.44 2.85
CA ILE A 283 -7.29 15.78 3.42
C ILE A 283 -6.89 16.81 2.36
N GLY A 284 -7.59 17.96 2.34
CA GLY A 284 -7.25 19.06 1.44
C GLY A 284 -7.88 18.99 0.06
N TYR A 285 -8.64 17.96 -0.24
CA TYR A 285 -9.43 17.81 -1.46
C TYR A 285 -10.72 17.04 -1.19
N THR A 286 -11.70 17.24 -2.06
CA THR A 286 -13.07 16.75 -1.90
C THR A 286 -13.37 15.62 -2.87
N ARG A 287 -14.40 14.82 -2.58
CA ARG A 287 -14.91 13.81 -3.51
C ARG A 287 -15.34 14.41 -4.86
N GLU A 288 -15.81 15.65 -4.90
CA GLU A 288 -16.14 16.34 -6.14
C GLU A 288 -14.89 16.65 -6.99
N GLU A 289 -13.77 16.98 -6.35
CA GLU A 289 -12.50 17.18 -7.06
C GLU A 289 -11.97 15.85 -7.60
N ILE A 290 -12.13 14.74 -6.86
CA ILE A 290 -11.81 13.39 -7.37
C ILE A 290 -12.67 13.05 -8.59
N ARG A 291 -13.97 13.29 -8.52
CA ARG A 291 -14.90 13.10 -9.68
C ARG A 291 -14.47 13.94 -10.87
N SER A 292 -14.12 15.21 -10.64
CA SER A 292 -13.64 16.10 -11.69
C SER A 292 -12.33 15.60 -12.32
N PHE A 293 -11.42 15.08 -11.51
CA PHE A 293 -10.17 14.48 -11.99
C PHE A 293 -10.45 13.23 -12.85
N ARG A 294 -11.32 12.33 -12.40
CA ARG A 294 -11.72 11.15 -13.17
C ARG A 294 -12.33 11.52 -14.54
N GLU A 295 -13.19 12.52 -14.58
CA GLU A 295 -13.74 13.02 -15.83
C GLU A 295 -12.67 13.61 -16.77
N GLN A 296 -11.64 14.28 -16.24
CA GLN A 296 -10.51 14.73 -17.04
C GLN A 296 -9.72 13.55 -17.62
N LEU A 297 -9.50 12.47 -16.86
CA LEU A 297 -8.83 11.26 -17.36
C LEU A 297 -9.61 10.62 -18.50
N LYS A 298 -10.95 10.52 -18.39
CA LYS A 298 -11.82 10.01 -19.47
C LYS A 298 -11.72 10.84 -20.74
N GLN A 299 -11.52 12.16 -20.63
CA GLN A 299 -11.44 13.08 -21.76
C GLN A 299 -10.04 13.19 -22.37
N THR A 300 -8.98 12.94 -21.60
CA THR A 300 -7.60 13.19 -22.03
C THR A 300 -6.78 11.92 -22.20
N LEU A 301 -6.63 11.12 -21.14
CA LEU A 301 -5.77 9.94 -21.16
C LEU A 301 -6.45 8.72 -21.79
N ALA A 302 -7.73 8.48 -21.47
CA ALA A 302 -8.47 7.32 -21.94
C ALA A 302 -8.54 7.21 -23.47
N PRO A 303 -8.77 8.30 -24.26
CA PRO A 303 -8.74 8.21 -25.73
C PRO A 303 -7.37 7.83 -26.28
N VAL A 304 -6.28 8.32 -25.67
CA VAL A 304 -4.91 8.00 -26.08
C VAL A 304 -4.61 6.52 -25.83
N TYR A 305 -4.95 6.05 -24.62
CA TYR A 305 -4.73 4.65 -24.24
C TYR A 305 -5.58 3.70 -25.10
N ARG A 306 -6.85 4.04 -25.36
CA ARG A 306 -7.72 3.29 -26.26
C ARG A 306 -7.12 3.17 -27.67
N SER A 307 -6.62 4.27 -28.24
CA SER A 307 -5.98 4.26 -29.55
C SER A 307 -4.75 3.34 -29.59
N TYR A 308 -4.00 3.30 -28.50
CA TYR A 308 -2.89 2.35 -28.35
C TYR A 308 -3.37 0.90 -28.34
N LEU A 309 -4.42 0.57 -27.60
CA LEU A 309 -4.98 -0.78 -27.56
C LEU A 309 -5.55 -1.21 -28.93
N GLU A 310 -6.25 -0.32 -29.62
CA GLU A 310 -6.77 -0.57 -30.97
C GLU A 310 -5.65 -0.89 -31.94
N ASP A 311 -4.57 -0.09 -31.93
CA ASP A 311 -3.38 -0.33 -32.76
C ASP A 311 -2.66 -1.64 -32.39
N PHE A 312 -2.56 -1.94 -31.10
CA PHE A 312 -1.99 -3.18 -30.60
C PHE A 312 -2.76 -4.40 -31.12
N TYR A 313 -4.08 -4.45 -30.93
CA TYR A 313 -4.90 -5.57 -31.37
C TYR A 313 -4.99 -5.67 -32.90
N HIS A 314 -5.00 -4.54 -33.61
CA HIS A 314 -4.94 -4.55 -35.07
C HIS A 314 -3.64 -5.16 -35.60
N ARG A 315 -2.52 -4.89 -34.95
CA ARG A 315 -1.25 -5.55 -35.27
C ARG A 315 -1.26 -7.04 -34.93
N ALA A 316 -2.05 -7.45 -33.92
CA ALA A 316 -2.21 -8.82 -33.50
C ALA A 316 -3.02 -9.66 -34.49
N GLU A 317 -4.02 -9.10 -35.19
CA GLU A 317 -5.00 -9.80 -36.04
C GLU A 317 -4.39 -10.78 -37.05
N ASN A 318 -3.19 -10.51 -37.53
CA ASN A 318 -2.54 -11.35 -38.54
C ASN A 318 -1.39 -12.20 -37.99
N ARG A 319 -1.20 -12.25 -36.66
CA ARG A 319 -0.02 -12.87 -36.06
C ARG A 319 -0.31 -14.02 -35.09
N THR A 320 -1.52 -14.06 -34.53
CA THR A 320 -1.87 -15.07 -33.53
C THR A 320 -3.35 -15.39 -33.53
N GLN A 321 -3.74 -16.42 -32.76
CA GLN A 321 -5.13 -16.78 -32.52
C GLN A 321 -5.70 -16.02 -31.32
N PRO A 322 -7.03 -15.82 -31.21
CA PRO A 322 -7.68 -15.33 -30.01
C PRO A 322 -7.21 -16.12 -28.78
N GLY A 323 -7.03 -15.46 -27.65
CA GLY A 323 -6.52 -16.05 -26.41
C GLY A 323 -5.00 -16.19 -26.31
N HIS A 324 -4.26 -15.94 -27.41
CA HIS A 324 -2.79 -15.98 -27.41
C HIS A 324 -2.16 -14.62 -27.76
N VAL A 325 -2.95 -13.56 -27.65
CA VAL A 325 -2.50 -12.20 -27.99
C VAL A 325 -1.36 -11.71 -27.11
N TYR A 326 -1.29 -12.16 -25.87
CA TYR A 326 -0.20 -11.91 -24.95
C TYR A 326 1.16 -12.36 -25.47
N LEU A 327 1.20 -13.41 -26.32
CA LEU A 327 2.45 -13.87 -26.95
C LEU A 327 2.99 -12.90 -27.99
N LEU A 328 2.24 -11.88 -28.34
CA LEU A 328 2.66 -10.85 -29.30
C LEU A 328 3.22 -9.61 -28.60
N GLU A 329 2.94 -9.43 -27.34
CA GLU A 329 3.72 -8.48 -26.55
C GLU A 329 5.15 -8.97 -26.59
N GLN A 330 6.06 -8.15 -27.06
CA GLN A 330 7.45 -8.41 -26.81
C GLN A 330 7.58 -8.47 -25.30
N PRO A 331 8.21 -9.51 -24.73
CA PRO A 331 8.45 -9.52 -23.30
C PRO A 331 9.09 -8.17 -22.95
N ALA A 332 8.60 -7.55 -21.88
CA ALA A 332 9.20 -6.32 -21.40
C ALA A 332 10.71 -6.54 -21.28
N PRO A 333 11.53 -5.58 -21.70
CA PRO A 333 12.99 -5.77 -21.61
C PRO A 333 13.38 -5.89 -20.16
N THR A 334 14.10 -6.94 -19.84
CA THR A 334 14.66 -7.16 -18.50
C THR A 334 15.95 -6.34 -18.33
N PRO A 335 16.29 -5.89 -17.12
CA PRO A 335 17.54 -5.20 -16.86
C PRO A 335 18.74 -6.10 -17.18
N GLN A 336 19.81 -5.49 -17.66
CA GLN A 336 21.05 -6.19 -17.97
C GLN A 336 21.82 -6.51 -16.68
N GLY A 337 22.38 -7.71 -16.60
CA GLY A 337 23.18 -8.11 -15.45
C GLY A 337 22.37 -8.83 -14.36
N ASN A 338 22.88 -8.77 -13.14
CA ASN A 338 22.24 -9.35 -11.96
C ASN A 338 21.74 -8.24 -11.02
N TRP A 339 21.05 -8.63 -9.94
CA TRP A 339 20.49 -7.69 -8.97
C TRP A 339 21.53 -6.72 -8.36
N GLN A 340 22.79 -7.17 -8.11
CA GLN A 340 23.85 -6.30 -7.61
C GLN A 340 24.20 -5.21 -8.64
N GLN A 341 24.36 -5.59 -9.91
CA GLN A 341 24.63 -4.65 -10.99
C GLN A 341 23.48 -3.68 -11.22
N THR A 342 22.26 -4.11 -11.00
CA THR A 342 21.09 -3.21 -11.02
C THR A 342 21.15 -2.19 -9.89
N LEU A 343 21.53 -2.59 -8.66
CA LEU A 343 21.71 -1.64 -7.55
C LEU A 343 22.90 -0.69 -7.79
N GLU A 344 24.02 -1.16 -8.34
CA GLU A 344 25.14 -0.31 -8.77
C GLU A 344 24.70 0.70 -9.82
N GLY A 345 23.84 0.28 -10.77
CA GLY A 345 23.23 1.17 -11.76
C GLY A 345 22.36 2.26 -11.14
N PHE A 346 21.60 1.94 -10.10
CA PHE A 346 20.83 2.95 -9.34
C PHE A 346 21.75 3.92 -8.58
N GLU A 347 22.82 3.46 -7.97
CA GLU A 347 23.79 4.33 -7.30
C GLU A 347 24.43 5.32 -8.29
N GLU A 348 24.83 4.83 -9.46
CA GLU A 348 25.33 5.67 -10.55
C GLU A 348 24.28 6.69 -10.99
N LEU A 349 23.06 6.25 -11.26
CA LEU A 349 21.94 7.07 -11.71
C LEU A 349 21.65 8.20 -10.73
N TYR A 350 21.41 7.87 -9.45
CA TYR A 350 21.03 8.88 -8.46
C TYR A 350 22.16 9.85 -8.15
N THR A 351 23.42 9.41 -8.22
CA THR A 351 24.59 10.29 -8.12
C THR A 351 24.68 11.28 -9.29
N GLN A 352 24.31 10.84 -10.51
CA GLN A 352 24.25 11.73 -11.67
C GLN A 352 23.06 12.69 -11.63
N MET A 353 21.96 12.28 -11.00
CA MET A 353 20.71 12.99 -11.01
C MET A 353 20.67 14.15 -10.00
N ASP A 354 21.11 13.91 -8.77
CA ASP A 354 21.15 14.89 -7.68
C ASP A 354 22.10 14.43 -6.56
N GLU A 355 22.88 15.37 -5.99
CA GLU A 355 23.86 15.08 -4.94
C GLU A 355 23.20 14.45 -3.69
N GLN A 356 22.01 14.91 -3.30
CA GLN A 356 21.31 14.40 -2.11
C GLN A 356 20.67 13.03 -2.35
N MET A 357 20.23 12.77 -3.58
CA MET A 357 19.73 11.45 -3.97
C MET A 357 20.87 10.43 -3.97
N GLY A 358 22.02 10.78 -4.54
CA GLY A 358 23.25 9.95 -4.50
C GLY A 358 23.71 9.69 -3.07
N GLU A 359 23.76 10.72 -2.21
CA GLU A 359 24.10 10.59 -0.79
C GLU A 359 23.15 9.61 -0.07
N CYS A 360 21.84 9.75 -0.30
CA CYS A 360 20.83 8.89 0.31
C CYS A 360 21.00 7.43 -0.14
N PHE A 361 21.08 7.18 -1.45
CA PHE A 361 21.15 5.81 -1.97
C PHE A 361 22.46 5.11 -1.56
N SER A 362 23.60 5.81 -1.65
CA SER A 362 24.91 5.29 -1.19
C SER A 362 24.93 5.00 0.31
N TYR A 363 24.27 5.85 1.12
CA TYR A 363 24.09 5.58 2.54
C TYR A 363 23.29 4.29 2.77
N LEU A 364 22.14 4.14 2.09
CA LEU A 364 21.29 2.95 2.25
C LEU A 364 22.05 1.67 1.85
N LEU A 365 22.82 1.69 0.77
CA LEU A 365 23.66 0.55 0.37
C LEU A 365 24.75 0.24 1.40
N SER A 366 25.55 1.24 1.80
CA SER A 366 26.69 1.04 2.68
C SER A 366 26.30 0.60 4.09
N HIS A 367 25.09 0.93 4.55
CA HIS A 367 24.57 0.54 5.87
C HIS A 367 23.60 -0.64 5.82
N GLN A 368 23.52 -1.34 4.66
CA GLN A 368 22.61 -2.50 4.47
C GLN A 368 21.14 -2.16 4.76
N MET A 369 20.74 -0.93 4.45
CA MET A 369 19.34 -0.46 4.54
C MET A 369 18.55 -0.75 3.25
N ILE A 370 19.14 -1.49 2.31
CA ILE A 370 18.50 -2.09 1.15
C ILE A 370 18.71 -3.60 1.21
N ASP A 371 17.65 -4.36 1.31
CA ASP A 371 17.66 -5.81 1.15
C ASP A 371 16.89 -6.20 -0.12
N ALA A 372 17.62 -6.36 -1.23
CA ALA A 372 17.08 -6.64 -2.54
C ALA A 372 17.54 -7.99 -3.13
N ALA A 373 18.35 -8.75 -2.40
CA ALA A 373 18.85 -10.04 -2.87
C ALA A 373 17.71 -11.04 -3.09
N PRO A 374 17.70 -11.79 -4.21
CA PRO A 374 16.68 -12.81 -4.44
C PRO A 374 16.80 -13.98 -3.47
N SER A 375 15.68 -14.45 -2.94
CA SER A 375 15.63 -15.65 -2.11
C SER A 375 14.23 -16.28 -2.13
N ALA A 376 14.18 -17.61 -2.19
CA ALA A 376 12.94 -18.37 -2.09
C ALA A 376 12.32 -18.33 -0.67
N SER A 377 13.08 -17.97 0.35
CA SER A 377 12.57 -17.79 1.72
C SER A 377 12.08 -16.37 2.01
N LYS A 378 12.33 -15.41 1.12
CA LYS A 378 11.81 -14.04 1.27
C LYS A 378 10.35 -13.95 0.86
N ALA A 379 9.64 -13.02 1.48
CA ALA A 379 8.34 -12.62 0.98
C ALA A 379 8.47 -12.00 -0.42
N ASN A 380 7.55 -12.34 -1.32
CA ASN A 380 7.51 -11.75 -2.67
C ASN A 380 6.78 -10.40 -2.61
N VAL A 381 7.44 -9.42 -2.02
CA VAL A 381 6.94 -8.04 -1.84
C VAL A 381 8.07 -7.06 -2.02
N THR A 382 7.75 -5.84 -2.46
CA THR A 382 8.64 -4.69 -2.44
C THR A 382 7.99 -3.59 -1.62
N PHE A 383 8.72 -3.02 -0.68
CA PHE A 383 8.23 -1.92 0.16
C PHE A 383 9.37 -1.13 0.77
N SER A 384 9.05 0.07 1.21
CA SER A 384 9.92 0.88 2.06
C SER A 384 9.27 1.17 3.41
N THR A 385 10.08 1.40 4.42
CA THR A 385 9.61 1.71 5.78
C THR A 385 10.61 2.59 6.52
N MET A 386 10.14 3.35 7.52
CA MET A 386 10.99 4.12 8.42
C MET A 386 11.42 3.27 9.61
N LEU A 387 12.70 3.12 9.81
CA LEU A 387 13.27 2.57 11.04
C LEU A 387 13.45 3.70 12.07
N TYR A 388 12.40 3.97 12.83
CA TYR A 388 12.29 5.16 13.70
C TYR A 388 13.42 5.28 14.73
N THR A 389 13.84 4.16 15.33
CA THR A 389 14.93 4.14 16.32
C THR A 389 16.30 4.37 15.72
N LEU A 390 16.43 4.19 14.41
CA LEU A 390 17.67 4.34 13.65
C LEU A 390 17.69 5.63 12.83
N ASN A 391 16.59 6.36 12.78
CA ASN A 391 16.41 7.55 11.93
C ASN A 391 16.80 7.28 10.47
N THR A 392 16.37 6.18 9.91
CA THR A 392 16.72 5.82 8.53
C THR A 392 15.58 5.12 7.83
N PRO A 393 15.33 5.39 6.53
CA PRO A 393 14.46 4.55 5.73
C PRO A 393 15.12 3.20 5.43
N PHE A 394 14.29 2.20 5.17
CA PHE A 394 14.70 0.87 4.73
C PHE A 394 13.92 0.48 3.48
N LEU A 395 14.60 -0.07 2.48
CA LEU A 395 14.02 -0.60 1.26
C LEU A 395 14.15 -2.12 1.24
N PHE A 396 13.03 -2.80 1.09
CA PHE A 396 12.96 -4.25 0.97
C PHE A 396 12.44 -4.65 -0.41
N ALA A 397 13.11 -5.59 -1.06
CA ALA A 397 12.67 -6.21 -2.30
C ALA A 397 13.12 -7.67 -2.36
N ASN A 398 12.45 -8.46 -3.17
CA ASN A 398 12.90 -9.80 -3.57
C ASN A 398 13.04 -9.76 -5.10
N MET A 399 14.18 -9.25 -5.58
CA MET A 399 14.44 -9.07 -7.02
C MET A 399 14.53 -10.44 -7.70
N ASP A 400 13.92 -10.56 -8.86
CA ASP A 400 13.90 -11.79 -9.66
C ASP A 400 14.53 -11.64 -11.04
N GLY A 401 15.02 -10.43 -11.38
CA GLY A 401 15.59 -10.10 -12.68
C GLY A 401 14.56 -9.74 -13.74
N SER A 402 13.29 -9.54 -13.33
CA SER A 402 12.22 -9.13 -14.22
C SER A 402 12.27 -7.64 -14.58
N GLU A 403 11.43 -7.24 -15.52
CA GLU A 403 11.22 -5.84 -15.89
C GLU A 403 10.71 -4.98 -14.72
N GLN A 404 10.07 -5.62 -13.74
CA GLN A 404 9.49 -4.94 -12.58
C GLN A 404 10.56 -4.44 -11.60
N ASP A 405 11.74 -5.05 -11.56
CA ASP A 405 12.79 -4.71 -10.60
C ASP A 405 13.17 -3.23 -10.65
N VAL A 406 13.43 -2.69 -11.86
CA VAL A 406 13.83 -1.28 -12.01
C VAL A 406 12.67 -0.35 -11.63
N PHE A 407 11.45 -0.70 -12.03
CA PHE A 407 10.26 0.07 -11.75
C PHE A 407 9.95 0.10 -10.24
N SER A 408 10.00 -1.05 -9.57
CA SER A 408 9.70 -1.19 -8.15
C SER A 408 10.75 -0.57 -7.25
N ILE A 409 12.05 -0.79 -7.53
CA ILE A 409 13.14 -0.19 -6.74
C ILE A 409 13.11 1.34 -6.85
N SER A 410 12.84 1.90 -8.04
CA SER A 410 12.72 3.36 -8.20
C SER A 410 11.52 3.92 -7.43
N HIS A 411 10.39 3.21 -7.41
CA HIS A 411 9.22 3.57 -6.63
C HIS A 411 9.55 3.64 -5.13
N GLU A 412 10.08 2.57 -4.57
CA GLU A 412 10.40 2.51 -3.14
C GLU A 412 11.52 3.49 -2.76
N PHE A 413 12.46 3.75 -3.66
CA PHE A 413 13.45 4.80 -3.40
C PHE A 413 12.81 6.19 -3.38
N GLY A 414 11.75 6.44 -4.14
CA GLY A 414 10.97 7.68 -4.03
C GLY A 414 10.47 7.91 -2.61
N HIS A 415 9.91 6.88 -1.96
CA HIS A 415 9.54 6.92 -0.55
C HIS A 415 10.75 7.08 0.38
N CYS A 416 11.81 6.30 0.17
CA CYS A 416 13.03 6.41 0.97
C CYS A 416 13.62 7.83 0.93
N PHE A 417 13.67 8.43 -0.25
CA PHE A 417 14.21 9.79 -0.41
C PHE A 417 13.31 10.83 0.25
N ALA A 418 11.99 10.70 0.16
CA ALA A 418 11.06 11.56 0.87
C ALA A 418 11.24 11.47 2.40
N MET A 419 11.32 10.26 2.94
CA MET A 419 11.63 10.01 4.36
C MET A 419 12.99 10.61 4.76
N TRP A 420 14.01 10.44 3.93
CA TRP A 420 15.34 11.01 4.14
C TRP A 420 15.32 12.54 4.23
N GLN A 421 14.57 13.21 3.35
CA GLN A 421 14.39 14.65 3.39
C GLN A 421 13.65 15.12 4.65
N GLN A 422 12.65 14.35 5.09
CA GLN A 422 11.94 14.65 6.33
C GLN A 422 12.83 14.53 7.57
N LEU A 423 13.72 13.55 7.62
CA LEU A 423 14.72 13.46 8.69
C LEU A 423 15.64 14.68 8.74
N LYS A 424 16.06 15.20 7.59
CA LYS A 424 16.82 16.47 7.51
C LYS A 424 16.01 17.66 8.01
N ALA A 425 14.69 17.63 7.86
CA ALA A 425 13.75 18.62 8.40
C ALA A 425 13.36 18.38 9.88
N GLY A 426 13.89 17.35 10.53
CA GLY A 426 13.61 16.99 11.91
C GLY A 426 12.30 16.23 12.13
N SER A 427 11.78 15.55 11.09
CA SER A 427 10.54 14.78 11.11
C SER A 427 10.76 13.32 10.67
N HIS A 428 9.83 12.44 11.03
CA HIS A 428 9.80 11.05 10.55
C HIS A 428 8.68 10.79 9.53
N SER A 429 8.01 11.81 9.04
CA SER A 429 6.84 11.66 8.16
C SER A 429 7.19 11.99 6.71
N GLU A 430 6.78 11.14 5.78
CA GLU A 430 6.90 11.38 4.35
C GLU A 430 5.65 12.01 3.71
N GLY A 431 4.51 11.94 4.37
CA GLY A 431 3.24 12.48 3.87
C GLY A 431 2.09 12.27 4.83
N ARG A 432 0.94 12.90 4.57
CA ARG A 432 -0.25 12.84 5.42
C ARG A 432 -1.27 11.82 4.94
N SER A 433 -1.42 11.64 3.65
CA SER A 433 -2.38 10.69 3.06
C SER A 433 -1.68 9.67 2.18
N MET A 434 -2.33 8.54 1.96
CA MET A 434 -1.85 7.51 1.02
C MET A 434 -1.66 8.07 -0.38
N ASP A 435 -2.60 8.91 -0.85
CA ASP A 435 -2.50 9.50 -2.18
C ASP A 435 -1.29 10.45 -2.32
N VAL A 436 -0.94 11.18 -1.25
CA VAL A 436 0.21 12.10 -1.25
C VAL A 436 1.53 11.33 -1.20
N CYS A 437 1.60 10.24 -0.45
CA CYS A 437 2.80 9.38 -0.40
C CYS A 437 3.18 8.85 -1.79
N GLU A 438 2.19 8.56 -2.64
CA GLU A 438 2.44 8.02 -3.98
C GLU A 438 2.87 9.08 -5.01
N ILE A 439 2.76 10.37 -4.71
CA ILE A 439 3.21 11.44 -5.62
C ILE A 439 4.72 11.34 -5.86
N HIS A 440 5.51 11.21 -4.79
CA HIS A 440 6.97 11.19 -4.92
C HIS A 440 7.51 9.83 -5.37
N SER A 441 6.88 8.73 -5.02
CA SER A 441 7.24 7.40 -5.50
C SER A 441 7.00 7.25 -7.01
N GLN A 442 5.80 7.61 -7.48
CA GLN A 442 5.47 7.56 -8.91
C GLN A 442 6.22 8.61 -9.72
N ALA A 443 6.49 9.80 -9.17
CA ALA A 443 7.34 10.78 -9.81
C ALA A 443 8.76 10.24 -10.02
N MET A 444 9.34 9.53 -9.05
CA MET A 444 10.66 8.93 -9.16
C MET A 444 10.74 7.93 -10.31
N GLN A 445 9.71 7.10 -10.51
CA GLN A 445 9.65 6.18 -11.64
C GLN A 445 9.75 6.89 -13.01
N LEU A 446 9.20 8.09 -13.13
CA LEU A 446 9.29 8.89 -14.37
C LEU A 446 10.63 9.64 -14.47
N LEU A 447 11.15 10.13 -13.35
CA LEU A 447 12.40 10.90 -13.31
C LEU A 447 13.62 10.08 -13.74
N ILE A 448 13.60 8.75 -13.57
CA ILE A 448 14.69 7.87 -13.97
C ILE A 448 14.70 7.53 -15.47
N PHE A 449 13.63 7.83 -16.22
CA PHE A 449 13.53 7.50 -17.67
C PHE A 449 14.71 7.96 -18.52
N PRO A 450 15.29 9.17 -18.33
CA PRO A 450 16.47 9.59 -19.08
C PRO A 450 17.70 8.69 -18.89
N TYR A 451 17.74 7.88 -17.83
CA TYR A 451 18.87 7.04 -17.42
C TYR A 451 18.66 5.55 -17.73
N TYR A 452 17.58 5.17 -18.41
CA TYR A 452 17.25 3.77 -18.69
C TYR A 452 18.31 3.02 -19.47
N GLU A 453 19.19 3.72 -20.21
CA GLU A 453 20.35 3.11 -20.87
C GLU A 453 21.29 2.39 -19.88
N ILE A 454 21.35 2.83 -18.62
CA ILE A 454 22.15 2.18 -17.56
C ILE A 454 21.65 0.74 -17.32
N PHE A 455 20.35 0.53 -17.35
CA PHE A 455 19.74 -0.77 -17.05
C PHE A 455 19.50 -1.62 -18.30
N TYR A 456 19.06 -1.00 -19.39
CA TYR A 456 18.52 -1.70 -20.55
C TYR A 456 19.36 -1.58 -21.82
N GLY A 457 20.43 -0.77 -21.82
CA GLY A 457 21.28 -0.54 -23.00
C GLY A 457 20.45 -0.15 -24.22
N ASP A 458 20.64 -0.85 -25.34
CA ASP A 458 19.93 -0.58 -26.60
C ASP A 458 18.40 -0.79 -26.51
N GLN A 459 17.91 -1.46 -25.49
CA GLN A 459 16.48 -1.67 -25.28
C GLN A 459 15.80 -0.59 -24.41
N ALA A 460 16.55 0.41 -23.94
CA ALA A 460 16.03 1.47 -23.07
C ALA A 460 14.77 2.18 -23.62
N GLN A 461 14.69 2.39 -24.94
CA GLN A 461 13.53 3.00 -25.57
C GLN A 461 12.28 2.09 -25.52
N VAL A 462 12.50 0.78 -25.59
CA VAL A 462 11.39 -0.20 -25.47
C VAL A 462 10.89 -0.23 -24.04
N ALA A 463 11.82 -0.27 -23.05
CA ALA A 463 11.48 -0.23 -21.62
C ALA A 463 10.70 1.04 -21.27
N ARG A 464 11.18 2.24 -21.65
CA ARG A 464 10.44 3.50 -21.42
C ARG A 464 9.01 3.47 -21.97
N ARG A 465 8.84 2.92 -23.16
CA ARG A 465 7.52 2.82 -23.78
C ARG A 465 6.63 1.87 -23.01
N TYR A 466 7.17 0.74 -22.60
CA TYR A 466 6.46 -0.24 -21.79
C TYR A 466 5.96 0.39 -20.49
N ASP A 467 6.85 1.03 -19.72
CA ASP A 467 6.50 1.64 -18.43
C ASP A 467 5.49 2.79 -18.57
N VAL A 468 5.59 3.62 -19.61
CA VAL A 468 4.58 4.66 -19.88
C VAL A 468 3.19 4.06 -20.09
N TYR A 469 3.09 2.96 -20.82
CA TYR A 469 1.79 2.31 -21.04
C TYR A 469 1.28 1.62 -19.80
N THR A 470 2.15 0.98 -19.04
CA THR A 470 1.83 0.36 -17.76
C THR A 470 1.33 1.39 -16.75
N MET A 471 2.02 2.53 -16.61
CA MET A 471 1.57 3.63 -15.76
C MET A 471 0.22 4.21 -16.22
N ALA A 472 0.04 4.42 -17.53
CA ALA A 472 -1.24 4.91 -18.07
C ALA A 472 -2.39 3.94 -17.77
N ALA A 473 -2.15 2.63 -17.94
CA ALA A 473 -3.11 1.59 -17.57
C ALA A 473 -3.42 1.63 -16.07
N GLY A 474 -2.39 1.73 -15.22
CA GLY A 474 -2.53 1.80 -13.77
C GLY A 474 -3.38 3.00 -13.32
N ILE A 475 -3.10 4.20 -13.84
CA ILE A 475 -3.88 5.41 -13.54
C ILE A 475 -5.36 5.23 -13.94
N LEU A 476 -5.62 4.74 -15.17
CA LEU A 476 -6.99 4.54 -15.66
C LEU A 476 -7.72 3.46 -14.89
N THR A 477 -7.04 2.36 -14.51
CA THR A 477 -7.62 1.27 -13.71
C THR A 477 -7.92 1.74 -12.29
N ALA A 478 -7.03 2.49 -11.65
CA ALA A 478 -7.26 3.05 -10.33
C ALA A 478 -8.48 3.98 -10.32
N ALA A 479 -8.59 4.86 -11.33
CA ALA A 479 -9.73 5.76 -11.49
C ALA A 479 -11.04 5.01 -11.77
N LEU A 480 -11.00 3.94 -12.57
CA LEU A 480 -12.14 3.05 -12.81
C LEU A 480 -12.58 2.40 -11.50
N ASN A 481 -11.63 1.82 -10.74
CA ASN A 481 -11.93 1.12 -9.51
C ASN A 481 -12.49 2.05 -8.43
N ASP A 482 -11.98 3.27 -8.30
CA ASP A 482 -12.55 4.28 -7.39
C ASP A 482 -13.97 4.66 -7.81
N GLU A 483 -14.25 4.90 -9.09
CA GLU A 483 -15.61 5.22 -9.56
C GLU A 483 -16.57 4.04 -9.43
N PHE A 484 -16.11 2.83 -9.71
CA PHE A 484 -16.89 1.61 -9.57
C PHE A 484 -17.33 1.42 -8.11
N GLN A 485 -16.42 1.53 -7.17
CA GLN A 485 -16.70 1.40 -5.74
C GLN A 485 -17.61 2.52 -5.24
N GLU A 486 -17.37 3.78 -5.63
CA GLU A 486 -18.24 4.89 -5.28
C GLU A 486 -19.68 4.64 -5.72
N LYS A 487 -19.90 4.22 -6.96
CA LYS A 487 -21.25 3.89 -7.48
C LYS A 487 -21.89 2.74 -6.72
N ILE A 488 -21.13 1.72 -6.34
CA ILE A 488 -21.64 0.59 -5.57
C ILE A 488 -22.04 1.04 -4.16
N TYR A 489 -21.21 1.80 -3.47
CA TYR A 489 -21.51 2.23 -2.10
C TYR A 489 -22.62 3.29 -2.04
N ASP A 490 -22.76 4.11 -3.06
CA ASP A 490 -23.79 5.15 -3.14
C ASP A 490 -25.17 4.59 -3.54
N ASP A 491 -25.24 3.44 -4.24
CA ASP A 491 -26.51 2.80 -4.63
C ASP A 491 -26.79 1.54 -3.79
N PRO A 492 -27.66 1.61 -2.76
CA PRO A 492 -27.99 0.46 -1.93
C PRO A 492 -28.78 -0.64 -2.65
N THR A 493 -29.25 -0.38 -3.87
CA THR A 493 -30.09 -1.31 -4.63
C THR A 493 -29.32 -2.13 -5.65
N VAL A 494 -28.03 -1.84 -5.88
CA VAL A 494 -27.21 -2.55 -6.85
C VAL A 494 -27.08 -4.03 -6.49
N THR A 495 -27.27 -4.90 -7.50
CA THR A 495 -27.13 -6.36 -7.38
C THR A 495 -25.86 -6.86 -8.06
N ALA A 496 -25.43 -8.07 -7.73
CA ALA A 496 -24.26 -8.68 -8.33
C ALA A 496 -24.39 -8.77 -9.87
N GLU A 497 -25.60 -9.03 -10.39
CA GLU A 497 -25.81 -9.13 -11.84
C GLU A 497 -25.65 -7.78 -12.57
N GLN A 498 -25.85 -6.67 -11.85
CA GLN A 498 -25.66 -5.32 -12.41
C GLN A 498 -24.20 -4.89 -12.41
N LEU A 499 -23.34 -5.54 -11.62
CA LEU A 499 -21.92 -5.19 -11.50
C LEU A 499 -21.15 -5.51 -12.80
N ASP A 500 -21.47 -6.60 -13.47
CA ASP A 500 -20.85 -6.96 -14.76
C ASP A 500 -21.02 -5.84 -15.79
N GLU A 501 -22.25 -5.36 -15.94
CA GLU A 501 -22.58 -4.28 -16.88
C GLU A 501 -21.91 -2.96 -16.47
N LEU A 502 -22.00 -2.60 -15.20
CA LEU A 502 -21.41 -1.37 -14.67
C LEU A 502 -19.89 -1.35 -14.86
N TYR A 503 -19.21 -2.43 -14.51
CA TYR A 503 -17.76 -2.50 -14.64
C TYR A 503 -17.30 -2.41 -16.09
N TYR A 504 -18.00 -3.13 -17.00
CA TYR A 504 -17.71 -3.09 -18.41
C TYR A 504 -17.93 -1.72 -19.04
N GLN A 505 -19.03 -1.04 -18.69
CA GLN A 505 -19.31 0.33 -19.16
C GLN A 505 -18.22 1.30 -18.70
N LEU A 506 -17.83 1.26 -17.42
CA LEU A 506 -16.74 2.08 -16.92
C LEU A 506 -15.43 1.78 -17.63
N ALA A 507 -15.10 0.51 -17.85
CA ALA A 507 -13.88 0.14 -18.57
C ALA A 507 -13.86 0.68 -20.02
N GLN A 508 -15.01 0.73 -20.69
CA GLN A 508 -15.12 1.39 -21.98
C GLN A 508 -14.92 2.90 -21.89
N GLU A 509 -15.49 3.57 -20.87
CA GLU A 509 -15.30 5.00 -20.66
C GLU A 509 -13.85 5.35 -20.41
N TYR A 510 -13.16 4.54 -19.57
CA TYR A 510 -11.74 4.70 -19.28
C TYR A 510 -10.78 4.19 -20.38
N GLY A 511 -11.31 3.70 -21.50
CA GLY A 511 -10.49 3.26 -22.64
C GLY A 511 -9.68 1.98 -22.38
N LEU A 512 -10.01 1.22 -21.32
CA LEU A 512 -9.31 0.00 -20.91
C LEU A 512 -9.76 -1.24 -21.69
N VAL A 513 -10.87 -1.17 -22.38
CA VAL A 513 -11.39 -2.24 -23.22
C VAL A 513 -11.77 -1.71 -24.60
N VAL A 514 -11.47 -2.48 -25.62
CA VAL A 514 -11.80 -2.18 -27.02
C VAL A 514 -12.50 -3.38 -27.65
N SER A 515 -13.32 -3.11 -28.67
CA SER A 515 -13.94 -4.18 -29.45
C SER A 515 -12.88 -4.89 -30.28
N SER A 516 -12.56 -6.11 -29.91
CA SER A 516 -11.57 -6.94 -30.59
C SER A 516 -11.95 -8.41 -30.47
N PRO A 517 -11.67 -9.26 -31.48
CA PRO A 517 -11.87 -10.69 -31.37
C PRO A 517 -10.93 -11.36 -30.32
N TYR A 518 -9.96 -10.62 -29.80
CA TYR A 518 -8.99 -11.06 -28.79
C TYR A 518 -9.40 -10.68 -27.36
N VAL A 519 -10.46 -9.92 -27.19
CA VAL A 519 -10.99 -9.51 -25.88
C VAL A 519 -12.35 -10.17 -25.69
N ASP A 520 -12.43 -11.10 -24.73
CA ASP A 520 -13.72 -11.61 -24.31
C ASP A 520 -14.39 -10.61 -23.36
N ALA A 521 -15.37 -9.87 -23.91
CA ALA A 521 -16.12 -8.86 -23.19
C ALA A 521 -16.83 -9.43 -21.93
N ASN A 522 -17.30 -10.69 -21.99
CA ASN A 522 -17.98 -11.32 -20.87
C ASN A 522 -17.01 -11.66 -19.74
N THR A 523 -15.83 -12.17 -20.05
CA THR A 523 -14.77 -12.41 -19.06
C THR A 523 -14.32 -11.10 -18.44
N PHE A 524 -14.10 -10.07 -19.25
CA PHE A 524 -13.70 -8.77 -18.73
C PHE A 524 -14.80 -8.16 -17.83
N ALA A 525 -16.05 -8.22 -18.24
CA ALA A 525 -17.18 -7.71 -17.46
C ALA A 525 -17.25 -8.35 -16.06
N LYS A 526 -16.89 -9.61 -15.94
CA LYS A 526 -16.92 -10.34 -14.67
C LYS A 526 -15.67 -10.17 -13.80
N SER A 527 -14.65 -9.46 -14.26
CA SER A 527 -13.38 -9.33 -13.51
C SER A 527 -13.43 -8.33 -12.35
N TRP A 528 -14.54 -7.63 -12.12
CA TRP A 528 -14.69 -6.64 -11.05
C TRP A 528 -14.39 -7.21 -9.64
N PHE A 529 -14.62 -8.49 -9.40
CA PHE A 529 -14.32 -9.08 -8.11
C PHE A 529 -12.80 -9.16 -7.82
N THR A 530 -11.94 -9.01 -8.84
CA THR A 530 -10.50 -8.90 -8.65
C THR A 530 -10.07 -7.48 -8.23
N THR A 531 -11.01 -6.53 -8.20
CA THR A 531 -10.76 -5.14 -7.81
C THR A 531 -10.38 -5.07 -6.35
N ASN A 532 -9.30 -4.36 -6.04
CA ASN A 532 -8.96 -4.01 -4.68
C ASN A 532 -10.04 -3.08 -4.12
N GLN A 533 -10.59 -3.45 -2.98
CA GLN A 533 -11.54 -2.60 -2.27
C GLN A 533 -10.79 -1.61 -1.36
N TYR A 534 -11.44 -0.47 -1.09
CA TYR A 534 -10.92 0.56 -0.20
C TYR A 534 -10.36 0.00 1.12
#